data_e694c2381f668f88f6659c6c0c51617d
#
_entry.id   e694c2381f668f88f6659c6c0c51617d
#
_cell.length_a   1.000
_cell.length_b   1.000
_cell.length_c   1.000
_cell.angle_alpha   90.00
_cell.angle_beta   90.00
_cell.angle_gamma   90.00
#
_symmetry.space_group_name_H-M   'P 1'
#
loop_
_entity.id
_entity.type
_entity.pdbx_description
1 polymer ?
#
loop_
_entity_poly.entity_id
_entity_poly.type
_entity_poly.pdbx_seq_one_letter_code
_entity_poly.pdbx_strand_id
1 'polypeptide(L)'
;SDVCSSDLSIDSLWKNVEWSWYKQFKDSPYLYWHWSPDQAWVINHKLIGWNETMITYMLAIMGPKYGISPEMYYSGWASQEEYAQEYRADWGRVEDGKMYTNGNTYYGENLKVGVSNGGPLFFIHYSYLGLDPHKFTDKYTNYFENNQKMAKINQRYCIENQGGYVGYGEDCWGLTASDFAWNYQAQEPMPHRDNGTMAPTGALASFPYTPDASMKALRNYYRNHGSFLWGEYGFRDAFNLTVNWVSPLFMGLNQAPVTVMIENYRTNLLWNLFMSHPDVQKGIQKIQSIK
;
A
#
# COMPACT_ATOMS: atom_id res chain seq x y z
N SER A 1 -33.83 -16.03 -2.73
CA SER A 1 -32.40 -15.76 -2.82
C SER A 1 -31.76 -16.14 -1.49
N ASP A 2 -30.96 -17.17 -1.51
CA ASP A 2 -30.28 -17.66 -0.33
C ASP A 2 -29.16 -16.69 0.03
N VAL A 3 -29.46 -15.78 0.95
CA VAL A 3 -28.44 -14.96 1.60
C VAL A 3 -27.59 -15.93 2.40
N CYS A 4 -26.32 -16.09 2.05
CA CYS A 4 -25.40 -16.96 2.74
C CYS A 4 -25.23 -16.48 4.20
N SER A 5 -25.13 -17.39 5.15
CA SER A 5 -24.92 -17.03 6.57
C SER A 5 -23.65 -16.19 6.79
N SER A 6 -22.65 -16.33 5.93
CA SER A 6 -21.46 -15.50 5.92
C SER A 6 -21.76 -14.05 5.55
N ASP A 7 -22.68 -13.79 4.60
CA ASP A 7 -23.05 -12.44 4.21
C ASP A 7 -23.70 -11.67 5.34
N LEU A 8 -24.58 -12.34 6.12
CA LEU A 8 -25.19 -11.75 7.32
C LEU A 8 -24.15 -11.45 8.40
N SER A 9 -23.16 -12.31 8.57
CA SER A 9 -22.08 -12.09 9.52
C SER A 9 -21.18 -10.93 9.11
N ILE A 10 -20.81 -10.84 7.82
CA ILE A 10 -20.02 -9.74 7.25
C ILE A 10 -20.78 -8.42 7.38
N ASP A 11 -22.05 -8.38 7.02
CA ASP A 11 -22.91 -7.20 7.14
C ASP A 11 -23.04 -6.74 8.60
N SER A 12 -23.21 -7.69 9.53
CA SER A 12 -23.25 -7.39 10.96
C SER A 12 -21.93 -6.80 11.47
N LEU A 13 -20.79 -7.37 11.09
CA LEU A 13 -19.48 -6.84 11.43
C LEU A 13 -19.30 -5.44 10.86
N TRP A 14 -19.58 -5.25 9.57
CA TRP A 14 -19.48 -3.97 8.89
C TRP A 14 -20.30 -2.86 9.59
N LYS A 15 -21.54 -3.13 9.95
CA LYS A 15 -22.43 -2.17 10.60
C LYS A 15 -22.01 -1.81 12.03
N ASN A 16 -21.27 -2.68 12.70
CA ASN A 16 -20.93 -2.49 14.10
C ASN A 16 -19.45 -2.07 14.34
N VAL A 17 -18.66 -1.87 13.30
CA VAL A 17 -17.32 -1.27 13.47
C VAL A 17 -17.47 0.17 13.94
N GLU A 18 -16.99 0.47 15.13
CA GLU A 18 -17.01 1.81 15.72
C GLU A 18 -15.82 2.64 15.22
N TRP A 19 -15.87 3.05 13.95
CA TRP A 19 -14.80 3.82 13.32
C TRP A 19 -14.47 5.12 14.08
N SER A 20 -15.47 5.78 14.63
CA SER A 20 -15.30 7.00 15.43
C SER A 20 -14.51 6.78 16.73
N TRP A 21 -14.44 5.52 17.24
CA TRP A 21 -13.60 5.17 18.37
C TRP A 21 -12.12 5.41 18.08
N TYR A 22 -11.69 5.10 16.86
CA TYR A 22 -10.30 5.24 16.44
C TYR A 22 -9.84 6.69 16.25
N LYS A 23 -10.69 7.66 16.55
CA LYS A 23 -10.27 9.06 16.73
C LYS A 23 -9.54 9.30 18.06
N GLN A 24 -9.65 8.39 19.04
CA GLN A 24 -9.14 8.50 20.40
C GLN A 24 -9.80 9.63 21.21
N PHE A 25 -9.99 10.82 20.62
CA PHE A 25 -10.71 11.95 21.22
C PHE A 25 -11.63 12.61 20.18
N LYS A 26 -12.68 13.28 20.67
CA LYS A 26 -13.80 13.75 19.84
C LYS A 26 -13.36 14.61 18.65
N ASP A 27 -12.44 15.54 18.87
CA ASP A 27 -12.03 16.53 17.88
C ASP A 27 -10.72 16.17 17.15
N SER A 28 -10.31 14.91 17.22
CA SER A 28 -9.14 14.44 16.47
C SER A 28 -9.35 14.62 14.97
N PRO A 29 -8.40 15.25 14.24
CA PRO A 29 -8.49 15.41 12.81
C PRO A 29 -8.10 14.15 12.03
N TYR A 30 -7.57 13.13 12.71
CA TYR A 30 -7.10 11.87 12.13
C TYR A 30 -7.53 10.67 12.97
N LEU A 31 -7.39 9.47 12.35
CA LEU A 31 -7.56 8.18 13.00
C LEU A 31 -6.23 7.67 13.56
N TYR A 32 -6.33 6.76 14.55
CA TYR A 32 -5.20 6.04 15.11
C TYR A 32 -5.19 4.58 14.65
N TRP A 33 -4.02 4.02 14.51
CA TRP A 33 -3.80 2.70 13.92
C TRP A 33 -4.19 1.54 14.83
N HIS A 34 -4.03 1.70 16.14
CA HIS A 34 -4.14 0.58 17.08
C HIS A 34 -4.86 1.00 18.37
N TRP A 35 -5.69 0.11 18.85
CA TRP A 35 -6.22 0.10 20.20
C TRP A 35 -6.36 -1.34 20.69
N SER A 36 -6.10 -1.59 21.97
CA SER A 36 -6.41 -2.88 22.63
C SER A 36 -6.98 -2.66 24.03
N PRO A 37 -7.78 -3.61 24.53
CA PRO A 37 -8.34 -3.51 25.88
C PRO A 37 -7.27 -3.53 26.97
N ASP A 38 -6.13 -4.18 26.73
CA ASP A 38 -5.07 -4.36 27.72
C ASP A 38 -4.09 -3.18 27.76
N GLN A 39 -3.81 -2.55 26.60
CA GLN A 39 -2.76 -1.53 26.45
C GLN A 39 -3.31 -0.21 25.89
N ALA A 40 -4.61 -0.12 25.67
CA ALA A 40 -5.25 1.07 25.09
C ALA A 40 -4.53 1.57 23.84
N TRP A 41 -4.10 2.81 23.83
CA TRP A 41 -3.46 3.52 22.71
C TRP A 41 -1.94 3.49 22.76
N VAL A 42 -1.31 2.46 23.34
CA VAL A 42 0.14 2.42 23.61
C VAL A 42 1.00 2.70 22.38
N ILE A 43 0.60 2.23 21.20
CA ILE A 43 1.35 2.44 19.95
C ILE A 43 1.24 3.90 19.48
N ASN A 44 0.11 4.56 19.72
CA ASN A 44 -0.12 5.97 19.42
C ASN A 44 0.26 6.40 17.99
N HIS A 45 0.19 5.47 17.02
CA HIS A 45 0.52 5.74 15.63
C HIS A 45 -0.66 6.40 14.91
N LYS A 46 -0.44 7.57 14.35
CA LYS A 46 -1.45 8.33 13.62
C LYS A 46 -1.55 7.84 12.18
N LEU A 47 -2.77 7.66 11.68
CA LEU A 47 -3.00 7.32 10.29
C LEU A 47 -2.95 8.57 9.41
N ILE A 48 -1.76 9.10 9.21
CA ILE A 48 -1.50 10.24 8.33
C ILE A 48 -0.75 9.70 7.10
N GLY A 49 -1.33 9.84 5.91
CA GLY A 49 -0.73 9.37 4.64
C GLY A 49 0.45 10.25 4.20
N TRP A 50 1.23 9.78 3.32
CA TRP A 50 1.07 8.69 2.39
C TRP A 50 1.57 7.35 2.96
N ASN A 51 0.70 6.33 2.96
CA ASN A 51 1.03 4.94 3.34
C ASN A 51 -0.11 3.99 2.86
N GLU A 52 -0.15 2.75 3.34
CA GLU A 52 -1.12 1.73 2.96
C GLU A 52 -2.53 1.96 3.51
N THR A 53 -2.73 2.88 4.46
CA THR A 53 -3.96 2.95 5.27
C THR A 53 -5.08 3.82 4.70
N MET A 54 -5.01 4.27 3.44
CA MET A 54 -6.09 5.03 2.80
C MET A 54 -7.42 4.28 2.87
N ILE A 55 -7.41 2.98 2.68
CA ILE A 55 -8.61 2.14 2.75
C ILE A 55 -9.31 2.24 4.12
N THR A 56 -8.58 2.46 5.21
CA THR A 56 -9.16 2.64 6.54
C THR A 56 -10.04 3.88 6.60
N TYR A 57 -9.57 5.01 6.05
CA TYR A 57 -10.39 6.22 5.94
C TYR A 57 -11.59 6.02 5.01
N MET A 58 -11.39 5.36 3.87
CA MET A 58 -12.47 5.05 2.95
C MET A 58 -13.57 4.27 3.64
N LEU A 59 -13.22 3.16 4.30
CA LEU A 59 -14.18 2.34 5.05
C LEU A 59 -14.81 3.09 6.21
N ALA A 60 -14.05 3.89 6.94
CA ALA A 60 -14.57 4.69 8.04
C ALA A 60 -15.59 5.75 7.58
N ILE A 61 -15.37 6.41 6.44
CA ILE A 61 -16.32 7.37 5.83
C ILE A 61 -17.57 6.65 5.31
N MET A 62 -17.42 5.42 4.82
CA MET A 62 -18.50 4.58 4.32
C MET A 62 -19.29 3.90 5.45
N GLY A 63 -18.78 3.88 6.66
CA GLY A 63 -19.38 3.19 7.82
C GLY A 63 -20.81 3.64 8.10
N PRO A 64 -21.80 2.70 8.09
CA PRO A 64 -23.21 3.09 8.06
C PRO A 64 -23.73 3.64 9.39
N LYS A 65 -23.13 3.25 10.52
CA LYS A 65 -23.63 3.58 11.86
C LYS A 65 -22.67 4.46 12.66
N TYR A 66 -21.40 4.14 12.65
CA TYR A 66 -20.39 4.82 13.45
C TYR A 66 -19.26 5.39 12.57
N GLY A 67 -19.65 5.86 11.38
CA GLY A 67 -18.70 6.44 10.42
C GLY A 67 -18.10 7.75 10.90
N ILE A 68 -17.09 8.20 10.16
CA ILE A 68 -16.44 9.50 10.35
C ILE A 68 -16.85 10.50 9.26
N SER A 69 -16.59 11.77 9.52
CA SER A 69 -16.83 12.82 8.53
C SER A 69 -15.93 12.67 7.29
N PRO A 70 -16.46 12.88 6.07
CA PRO A 70 -15.66 12.83 4.84
C PRO A 70 -14.50 13.83 4.82
N GLU A 71 -14.61 14.97 5.51
CA GLU A 71 -13.55 15.96 5.66
C GLU A 71 -12.30 15.39 6.31
N MET A 72 -12.43 14.33 7.09
CA MET A 72 -11.29 13.64 7.70
C MET A 72 -10.36 12.95 6.68
N TYR A 73 -10.81 12.74 5.44
CA TYR A 73 -9.91 12.34 4.38
C TYR A 73 -8.82 13.40 4.14
N TYR A 74 -9.18 14.68 4.18
CA TYR A 74 -8.25 15.78 3.95
C TYR A 74 -7.61 16.35 5.22
N SER A 75 -8.24 16.24 6.38
CA SER A 75 -7.62 16.63 7.65
C SER A 75 -6.74 15.53 8.25
N GLY A 76 -7.04 14.27 7.99
CA GLY A 76 -6.26 13.12 8.49
C GLY A 76 -5.32 12.54 7.43
N TRP A 77 -5.89 11.74 6.52
CA TRP A 77 -5.12 11.00 5.52
C TRP A 77 -4.27 11.91 4.62
N ALA A 78 -4.90 12.80 3.87
CA ALA A 78 -4.25 13.65 2.87
C ALA A 78 -3.94 15.07 3.40
N SER A 79 -3.78 15.23 4.71
CA SER A 79 -3.57 16.53 5.34
C SER A 79 -2.25 17.17 4.91
N GLN A 80 -2.33 18.48 4.65
CA GLN A 80 -1.16 19.33 4.35
C GLN A 80 -0.82 20.25 5.53
N GLU A 81 -1.53 20.09 6.66
CA GLU A 81 -1.32 20.88 7.87
C GLU A 81 0.02 20.58 8.52
N GLU A 82 0.53 21.53 9.30
CA GLU A 82 1.84 21.47 9.93
C GLU A 82 2.05 20.19 10.75
N TYR A 83 1.05 19.79 11.57
CA TYR A 83 1.13 18.55 12.35
C TYR A 83 1.30 17.30 11.50
N ALA A 84 0.74 17.30 10.28
CA ALA A 84 0.85 16.18 9.36
C ALA A 84 2.20 16.17 8.63
N GLN A 85 2.73 17.35 8.32
CA GLN A 85 4.06 17.50 7.74
C GLN A 85 5.14 17.05 8.73
N GLU A 86 5.06 17.50 9.97
CA GLU A 86 6.00 17.08 11.04
C GLU A 86 5.96 15.58 11.27
N TYR A 87 4.75 15.00 11.31
CA TYR A 87 4.57 13.56 11.48
C TYR A 87 5.19 12.76 10.33
N ARG A 88 5.01 13.21 9.07
CA ARG A 88 5.64 12.55 7.90
C ARG A 88 7.15 12.71 7.89
N ALA A 89 7.66 13.87 8.27
CA ALA A 89 9.10 14.12 8.35
C ALA A 89 9.78 13.19 9.38
N ASP A 90 9.16 13.01 10.54
CA ASP A 90 9.66 12.11 11.58
C ASP A 90 9.58 10.64 11.13
N TRP A 91 8.42 10.21 10.68
CA TRP A 91 8.19 8.83 10.24
C TRP A 91 8.98 8.46 8.98
N GLY A 92 8.96 9.32 7.96
CA GLY A 92 9.66 9.13 6.69
C GLY A 92 11.16 9.34 6.77
N ARG A 93 11.66 9.99 7.84
CA ARG A 93 13.06 10.39 8.00
C ARG A 93 13.61 11.13 6.78
N VAL A 94 12.81 12.02 6.22
CA VAL A 94 13.13 12.80 5.02
C VAL A 94 12.87 14.28 5.28
N GLU A 95 13.74 15.14 4.77
CA GLU A 95 13.52 16.58 4.76
C GLU A 95 12.58 16.97 3.61
N ASP A 96 12.76 16.32 2.46
CA ASP A 96 11.92 16.50 1.28
C ASP A 96 10.71 15.54 1.30
N GLY A 97 9.57 15.99 0.73
CA GLY A 97 8.38 15.15 0.59
C GLY A 97 7.60 14.93 1.88
N LYS A 98 7.76 15.80 2.88
CA LYS A 98 6.92 15.80 4.10
C LYS A 98 5.48 16.25 3.84
N MET A 99 5.23 16.91 2.73
CA MET A 99 3.88 17.22 2.27
C MET A 99 3.19 15.96 1.75
N TYR A 100 1.86 15.92 1.74
CA TYR A 100 1.11 14.88 1.05
C TYR A 100 1.33 14.96 -0.47
N THR A 101 1.29 16.17 -1.02
CA THR A 101 1.71 16.45 -2.38
C THR A 101 3.23 16.45 -2.48
N ASN A 102 3.77 15.85 -3.54
CA ASN A 102 5.21 15.72 -3.74
C ASN A 102 5.74 16.70 -4.79
N GLY A 103 5.46 16.47 -6.06
CA GLY A 103 5.89 17.34 -7.16
C GLY A 103 7.32 17.10 -7.66
N ASN A 104 8.13 16.32 -6.95
CA ASN A 104 9.50 16.00 -7.35
C ASN A 104 9.55 14.96 -8.47
N THR A 105 10.69 14.88 -9.14
CA THR A 105 10.96 13.92 -10.21
C THR A 105 12.02 12.93 -9.74
N TYR A 106 11.68 11.64 -9.73
CA TYR A 106 12.58 10.56 -9.39
C TYR A 106 12.71 9.62 -10.59
N TYR A 107 13.94 9.35 -11.04
CA TYR A 107 14.20 8.45 -12.18
C TYR A 107 13.37 8.78 -13.43
N GLY A 108 13.13 10.09 -13.66
CA GLY A 108 12.34 10.58 -14.80
C GLY A 108 10.82 10.56 -14.62
N GLU A 109 10.30 10.08 -13.48
CA GLU A 109 8.88 10.10 -13.15
C GLU A 109 8.55 11.25 -12.19
N ASN A 110 7.63 12.14 -12.56
CA ASN A 110 7.14 13.20 -11.68
C ASN A 110 6.03 12.67 -10.78
N LEU A 111 6.31 12.59 -9.47
CA LEU A 111 5.39 12.07 -8.47
C LEU A 111 4.47 13.18 -7.97
N LYS A 112 3.15 12.98 -8.00
CA LYS A 112 2.16 13.97 -7.54
C LYS A 112 1.92 13.92 -6.04
N VAL A 113 1.74 12.72 -5.51
CA VAL A 113 1.56 12.46 -4.06
C VAL A 113 2.49 11.33 -3.63
N GLY A 114 2.93 11.39 -2.39
CA GLY A 114 3.81 10.39 -1.81
C GLY A 114 4.92 11.01 -0.98
N VAL A 115 5.34 10.31 0.06
CA VAL A 115 6.47 10.72 0.91
C VAL A 115 7.76 10.36 0.19
N SER A 116 8.70 11.31 0.08
CA SER A 116 9.96 11.08 -0.63
C SER A 116 9.75 10.54 -2.05
N ASN A 117 10.37 9.42 -2.42
CA ASN A 117 10.21 8.73 -3.71
C ASN A 117 8.98 7.82 -3.80
N GLY A 118 8.05 7.92 -2.88
CA GLY A 118 6.78 7.19 -2.83
C GLY A 118 6.70 6.10 -1.77
N GLY A 119 7.82 5.71 -1.19
CA GLY A 119 7.89 4.67 -0.17
C GLY A 119 7.90 3.23 -0.71
N PRO A 120 7.71 2.25 0.16
CA PRO A 120 7.66 0.84 -0.21
C PRO A 120 6.41 0.50 -1.03
N LEU A 121 6.49 -0.51 -1.91
CA LEU A 121 5.41 -0.79 -2.87
C LEU A 121 4.09 -1.26 -2.25
N PHE A 122 4.08 -1.81 -1.03
CA PHE A 122 2.81 -2.19 -0.41
C PHE A 122 1.86 -0.99 -0.20
N PHE A 123 2.38 0.24 -0.18
CA PHE A 123 1.57 1.47 -0.14
C PHE A 123 0.61 1.60 -1.32
N ILE A 124 1.00 1.09 -2.48
CA ILE A 124 0.18 1.12 -3.69
C ILE A 124 -0.60 -0.19 -3.93
N HIS A 125 -0.51 -1.14 -3.03
CA HIS A 125 -1.21 -2.41 -3.15
C HIS A 125 -2.42 -2.50 -2.21
N TYR A 126 -2.23 -2.37 -0.90
CA TYR A 126 -3.23 -2.77 0.09
C TYR A 126 -4.56 -2.00 -0.02
N SER A 127 -4.51 -0.68 -0.14
CA SER A 127 -5.73 0.10 -0.33
C SER A 127 -6.42 -0.19 -1.66
N TYR A 128 -5.68 -0.63 -2.65
CA TYR A 128 -6.16 -0.84 -4.02
C TYR A 128 -6.51 -2.31 -4.34
N LEU A 129 -6.57 -3.17 -3.35
CA LEU A 129 -7.09 -4.52 -3.55
C LEU A 129 -8.57 -4.50 -3.94
N GLY A 130 -9.35 -3.60 -3.33
CA GLY A 130 -10.77 -3.40 -3.63
C GLY A 130 -11.06 -2.06 -4.31
N LEU A 131 -10.37 -0.98 -3.91
CA LEU A 131 -10.55 0.34 -4.51
C LEU A 131 -9.90 0.39 -5.90
N ASP A 132 -10.69 0.58 -6.94
CA ASP A 132 -10.19 0.74 -8.31
C ASP A 132 -9.49 2.10 -8.47
N PRO A 133 -8.16 2.13 -8.61
CA PRO A 133 -7.42 3.38 -8.72
C PRO A 133 -7.71 4.14 -10.01
N HIS A 134 -8.22 3.49 -11.07
CA HIS A 134 -8.64 4.17 -12.31
C HIS A 134 -9.86 5.08 -12.08
N LYS A 135 -10.72 4.70 -11.13
CA LYS A 135 -11.98 5.38 -10.82
C LYS A 135 -11.87 6.30 -9.61
N PHE A 136 -10.69 6.39 -9.01
CA PHE A 136 -10.49 7.25 -7.85
C PHE A 136 -9.50 8.38 -8.17
N THR A 137 -10.05 9.59 -8.23
CA THR A 137 -9.31 10.85 -8.40
C THR A 137 -9.79 11.81 -7.32
N ASP A 138 -8.89 12.43 -6.62
CA ASP A 138 -9.18 13.52 -5.69
C ASP A 138 -8.58 14.85 -6.19
N LYS A 139 -8.57 15.88 -5.35
CA LYS A 139 -8.03 17.20 -5.73
C LYS A 139 -6.51 17.20 -5.99
N TYR A 140 -5.80 16.14 -5.66
CA TYR A 140 -4.34 16.08 -5.79
C TYR A 140 -3.87 15.27 -6.99
N THR A 141 -4.50 14.12 -7.26
CA THR A 141 -4.04 13.22 -8.33
C THR A 141 -5.10 12.20 -8.77
N ASN A 142 -4.86 11.59 -9.94
CA ASN A 142 -5.41 10.28 -10.29
C ASN A 142 -4.50 9.21 -9.68
N TYR A 143 -5.09 8.29 -8.90
CA TYR A 143 -4.29 7.33 -8.13
C TYR A 143 -3.71 6.21 -8.97
N PHE A 144 -4.32 5.85 -10.10
CA PHE A 144 -3.72 4.88 -11.01
C PHE A 144 -2.41 5.40 -11.61
N GLU A 145 -2.43 6.64 -12.12
CA GLU A 145 -1.24 7.27 -12.69
C GLU A 145 -0.12 7.45 -11.66
N ASN A 146 -0.47 7.86 -10.45
CA ASN A 146 0.50 8.04 -9.38
C ASN A 146 1.14 6.72 -8.95
N ASN A 147 0.34 5.66 -8.76
CA ASN A 147 0.81 4.34 -8.37
C ASN A 147 1.68 3.71 -9.47
N GLN A 148 1.32 3.93 -10.74
CA GLN A 148 2.14 3.49 -11.87
C GLN A 148 3.52 4.13 -11.84
N LYS A 149 3.60 5.43 -11.53
CA LYS A 149 4.88 6.13 -11.40
C LYS A 149 5.70 5.58 -10.23
N MET A 150 5.09 5.31 -9.09
CA MET A 150 5.77 4.69 -7.95
C MET A 150 6.35 3.31 -8.29
N ALA A 151 5.60 2.47 -8.99
CA ALA A 151 6.10 1.18 -9.44
C ALA A 151 7.29 1.32 -10.40
N LYS A 152 7.22 2.29 -11.34
CA LYS A 152 8.33 2.59 -12.25
C LYS A 152 9.56 3.16 -11.53
N ILE A 153 9.39 4.04 -10.56
CA ILE A 153 10.48 4.56 -9.71
C ILE A 153 11.20 3.40 -9.02
N ASN A 154 10.45 2.49 -8.41
CA ASN A 154 11.00 1.32 -7.73
C ASN A 154 11.80 0.42 -8.68
N GLN A 155 11.26 0.10 -9.86
CA GLN A 155 11.96 -0.68 -10.87
C GLN A 155 13.24 0.03 -11.35
N ARG A 156 13.16 1.32 -11.69
CA ARG A 156 14.31 2.07 -12.21
C ARG A 156 15.43 2.21 -11.18
N TYR A 157 15.09 2.38 -9.91
CA TYR A 157 16.07 2.33 -8.83
C TYR A 157 16.84 1.00 -8.83
N CYS A 158 16.13 -0.13 -8.97
CA CYS A 158 16.78 -1.44 -9.03
C CYS A 158 17.62 -1.62 -10.32
N ILE A 159 17.21 -1.04 -11.45
CA ILE A 159 18.00 -1.07 -12.69
C ILE A 159 19.30 -0.27 -12.53
N GLU A 160 19.24 0.93 -11.94
CA GLU A 160 20.43 1.74 -11.69
C GLU A 160 21.36 1.12 -10.64
N ASN A 161 20.78 0.39 -9.67
CA ASN A 161 21.49 -0.42 -8.69
C ASN A 161 22.66 0.32 -8.03
N GLN A 162 22.42 1.51 -7.52
CA GLN A 162 23.47 2.33 -6.89
C GLN A 162 24.15 1.64 -5.69
N GLY A 163 23.46 0.70 -5.02
CA GLY A 163 24.00 -0.11 -3.93
C GLY A 163 24.87 -1.28 -4.37
N GLY A 164 24.93 -1.60 -5.67
CA GLY A 164 25.68 -2.72 -6.21
C GLY A 164 25.18 -4.09 -5.75
N TYR A 165 23.88 -4.23 -5.47
CA TYR A 165 23.28 -5.47 -4.98
C TYR A 165 23.21 -6.53 -6.08
N VAL A 166 23.57 -7.76 -5.73
CA VAL A 166 23.53 -8.90 -6.67
C VAL A 166 22.08 -9.18 -7.07
N GLY A 167 21.86 -9.31 -8.37
CA GLY A 167 20.57 -9.67 -8.96
C GLY A 167 19.65 -8.50 -9.29
N TYR A 168 19.84 -7.31 -8.72
CA TYR A 168 19.02 -6.15 -9.05
C TYR A 168 19.08 -5.81 -10.55
N GLY A 169 17.95 -5.50 -11.13
CA GLY A 169 17.87 -5.17 -12.55
C GLY A 169 16.46 -5.07 -13.10
N GLU A 170 16.34 -5.12 -14.41
CA GLU A 170 15.07 -4.95 -15.14
C GLU A 170 14.01 -6.00 -14.77
N ASP A 171 14.47 -7.21 -14.45
CA ASP A 171 13.62 -8.36 -14.12
C ASP A 171 13.76 -8.83 -12.65
N CYS A 172 14.45 -8.05 -11.82
CA CYS A 172 14.57 -8.30 -10.38
C CYS A 172 14.45 -6.98 -9.63
N TRP A 173 13.24 -6.67 -9.20
CA TRP A 173 12.84 -5.45 -8.51
C TRP A 173 11.62 -5.72 -7.63
N GLY A 174 11.27 -4.79 -6.74
CA GLY A 174 10.09 -4.94 -5.89
C GLY A 174 10.39 -4.68 -4.42
N LEU A 175 11.01 -3.52 -4.13
CA LEU A 175 11.30 -3.10 -2.77
C LEU A 175 10.01 -2.79 -2.04
N THR A 176 9.77 -3.52 -0.95
CA THR A 176 8.58 -3.41 -0.12
C THR A 176 8.87 -3.94 1.28
N ALA A 177 7.89 -3.92 2.18
CA ALA A 177 8.03 -4.54 3.48
C ALA A 177 8.05 -6.06 3.38
N SER A 178 9.04 -6.70 3.99
CA SER A 178 9.22 -8.15 3.97
C SER A 178 10.12 -8.64 5.11
N ASP A 179 10.19 -9.94 5.24
CA ASP A 179 11.21 -10.60 6.05
C ASP A 179 12.62 -10.29 5.54
N PHE A 180 13.60 -10.35 6.40
CA PHE A 180 15.01 -10.16 6.09
C PHE A 180 15.87 -11.04 7.00
N ALA A 181 17.14 -11.24 6.66
CA ALA A 181 18.02 -12.16 7.36
C ALA A 181 18.16 -11.93 8.88
N TRP A 182 17.90 -10.71 9.34
CA TRP A 182 18.03 -10.35 10.75
C TRP A 182 16.71 -9.86 11.39
N ASN A 183 15.75 -9.38 10.60
CA ASN A 183 14.43 -8.96 11.09
C ASN A 183 13.48 -8.65 9.93
N TYR A 184 12.26 -8.17 10.25
CA TYR A 184 11.32 -7.61 9.26
C TYR A 184 11.65 -6.15 9.00
N GLN A 185 11.68 -5.72 7.73
CA GLN A 185 11.98 -4.35 7.35
C GLN A 185 11.22 -3.91 6.09
N ALA A 186 10.80 -2.63 6.08
CA ALA A 186 10.30 -2.00 4.87
C ALA A 186 11.48 -1.49 4.02
N GLN A 187 11.62 -2.05 2.81
CA GLN A 187 12.59 -1.61 1.82
C GLN A 187 11.96 -0.56 0.90
N GLU A 188 12.70 0.48 0.60
CA GLU A 188 12.28 1.59 -0.25
C GLU A 188 13.36 1.88 -1.31
N PRO A 189 13.01 2.50 -2.45
CA PRO A 189 14.00 2.84 -3.49
C PRO A 189 14.90 4.04 -3.10
N MET A 190 15.60 3.89 -1.97
CA MET A 190 16.52 4.88 -1.38
C MET A 190 17.73 4.17 -0.76
N PRO A 191 18.98 4.65 -0.95
CA PRO A 191 20.18 3.95 -0.50
C PRO A 191 20.21 3.62 1.00
N HIS A 192 19.66 4.47 1.86
CA HIS A 192 19.65 4.26 3.32
C HIS A 192 18.42 3.44 3.81
N ARG A 193 17.51 3.09 2.92
CA ARG A 193 16.30 2.29 3.17
C ARG A 193 16.29 0.98 2.40
N ASP A 194 17.38 0.65 1.73
CA ASP A 194 17.59 -0.56 0.95
C ASP A 194 18.80 -1.32 1.48
N ASN A 195 18.67 -2.63 1.61
CA ASN A 195 19.72 -3.53 2.06
C ASN A 195 19.96 -4.69 1.10
N GLY A 196 19.43 -4.61 -0.12
CA GLY A 196 19.56 -5.65 -1.14
C GLY A 196 18.51 -6.77 -1.04
N THR A 197 17.49 -6.63 -0.16
CA THR A 197 16.43 -7.62 -0.01
C THR A 197 15.29 -7.34 -0.99
N MET A 198 14.92 -8.36 -1.74
CA MET A 198 13.88 -8.34 -2.74
C MET A 198 12.69 -9.18 -2.30
N ALA A 199 11.48 -8.65 -2.43
CA ALA A 199 10.26 -9.39 -2.15
C ALA A 199 9.44 -9.57 -3.44
N PRO A 200 9.14 -10.82 -3.86
CA PRO A 200 8.37 -11.07 -5.09
C PRO A 200 7.04 -10.30 -5.15
N THR A 201 6.37 -10.13 -4.04
CA THR A 201 5.10 -9.40 -3.95
C THR A 201 5.21 -7.97 -4.48
N GLY A 202 6.33 -7.28 -4.27
CA GLY A 202 6.50 -5.90 -4.72
C GLY A 202 6.30 -5.75 -6.24
N ALA A 203 6.99 -6.58 -7.03
CA ALA A 203 6.83 -6.59 -8.48
C ALA A 203 5.52 -7.23 -8.93
N LEU A 204 5.11 -8.35 -8.30
CA LEU A 204 3.96 -9.13 -8.76
C LEU A 204 2.62 -8.50 -8.43
N ALA A 205 2.47 -7.86 -7.27
CA ALA A 205 1.27 -7.10 -6.97
C ALA A 205 1.18 -5.77 -7.75
N SER A 206 2.24 -5.38 -8.43
CA SER A 206 2.27 -4.21 -9.33
C SER A 206 1.81 -4.52 -10.77
N PHE A 207 1.32 -5.73 -11.07
CA PHE A 207 0.83 -6.10 -12.40
C PHE A 207 -0.12 -5.08 -13.05
N PRO A 208 -1.12 -4.51 -12.35
CA PRO A 208 -1.99 -3.51 -12.96
C PRO A 208 -1.25 -2.25 -13.42
N TYR A 209 -0.16 -1.90 -12.76
CA TYR A 209 0.60 -0.67 -13.00
C TYR A 209 1.72 -0.85 -14.03
N THR A 210 2.36 -2.01 -14.03
CA THR A 210 3.57 -2.29 -14.85
C THR A 210 3.55 -3.73 -15.39
N PRO A 211 2.56 -4.10 -16.23
CA PRO A 211 2.34 -5.51 -16.61
C PRO A 211 3.56 -6.17 -17.27
N ASP A 212 4.24 -5.48 -18.17
CA ASP A 212 5.41 -6.04 -18.86
C ASP A 212 6.59 -6.25 -17.91
N ALA A 213 6.87 -5.27 -17.05
CA ALA A 213 7.95 -5.34 -16.07
C ALA A 213 7.65 -6.41 -15.00
N SER A 214 6.40 -6.46 -14.52
CA SER A 214 5.94 -7.47 -13.57
C SER A 214 6.01 -8.89 -14.16
N MET A 215 5.68 -9.06 -15.45
CA MET A 215 5.81 -10.34 -16.14
C MET A 215 7.28 -10.78 -16.31
N LYS A 216 8.21 -9.85 -16.58
CA LYS A 216 9.63 -10.15 -16.61
C LYS A 216 10.12 -10.62 -15.23
N ALA A 217 9.74 -9.91 -14.18
CA ALA A 217 10.06 -10.28 -12.80
C ALA A 217 9.48 -11.66 -12.42
N LEU A 218 8.21 -11.95 -12.75
CA LEU A 218 7.60 -13.26 -12.52
C LEU A 218 8.40 -14.39 -13.18
N ARG A 219 8.80 -14.20 -14.45
CA ARG A 219 9.56 -15.20 -15.19
C ARG A 219 10.95 -15.42 -14.57
N ASN A 220 11.62 -14.36 -14.15
CA ASN A 220 12.91 -14.43 -13.47
C ASN A 220 12.78 -15.16 -12.13
N TYR A 221 11.86 -14.75 -11.27
CA TYR A 221 11.65 -15.36 -9.97
C TYR A 221 11.27 -16.83 -10.05
N TYR A 222 10.42 -17.20 -11.01
CA TYR A 222 10.00 -18.60 -11.15
C TYR A 222 11.03 -19.47 -11.85
N ARG A 223 11.63 -19.02 -12.97
CA ARG A 223 12.53 -19.84 -13.79
C ARG A 223 13.97 -19.89 -13.27
N ASN A 224 14.49 -18.75 -12.84
CA ASN A 224 15.89 -18.63 -12.45
C ASN A 224 16.10 -18.84 -10.95
N HIS A 225 15.10 -18.49 -10.13
CA HIS A 225 15.18 -18.55 -8.67
C HIS A 225 14.16 -19.52 -8.04
N GLY A 226 13.29 -20.13 -8.81
CA GLY A 226 12.21 -20.98 -8.32
C GLY A 226 12.68 -22.18 -7.52
N SER A 227 13.87 -22.71 -7.78
CA SER A 227 14.43 -23.84 -7.03
C SER A 227 14.55 -23.59 -5.51
N PHE A 228 14.71 -22.34 -5.09
CA PHE A 228 14.77 -21.95 -3.67
C PHE A 228 13.67 -20.97 -3.27
N LEU A 229 13.06 -20.27 -4.23
CA LEU A 229 12.09 -19.21 -3.96
C LEU A 229 10.64 -19.68 -4.05
N TRP A 230 10.34 -20.73 -4.84
CA TRP A 230 8.99 -21.28 -5.01
C TRP A 230 8.75 -22.49 -4.12
N GLY A 231 7.63 -22.53 -3.40
CA GLY A 231 7.27 -23.63 -2.51
C GLY A 231 5.76 -23.90 -2.47
N GLU A 232 5.32 -24.54 -1.40
CA GLU A 232 3.95 -25.06 -1.24
C GLU A 232 2.87 -23.97 -1.38
N TYR A 233 3.14 -22.75 -0.89
CA TYR A 233 2.19 -21.64 -0.90
C TYR A 233 2.58 -20.54 -1.89
N GLY A 234 3.34 -20.85 -2.92
CA GLY A 234 3.81 -19.88 -3.90
C GLY A 234 5.23 -19.37 -3.62
N PHE A 235 5.49 -18.10 -3.85
CA PHE A 235 6.80 -17.52 -3.56
C PHE A 235 7.04 -17.37 -2.05
N ARG A 236 8.26 -17.66 -1.60
CA ARG A 236 8.71 -17.24 -0.27
C ARG A 236 8.69 -15.73 -0.15
N ASP A 237 8.63 -15.23 1.07
CA ASP A 237 8.38 -13.82 1.35
C ASP A 237 9.44 -12.89 0.73
N ALA A 238 10.72 -13.23 0.88
CA ALA A 238 11.81 -12.42 0.37
C ALA A 238 13.09 -13.23 0.12
N PHE A 239 14.03 -12.61 -0.58
CA PHE A 239 15.37 -13.14 -0.79
C PHE A 239 16.39 -12.03 -0.95
N ASN A 240 17.67 -12.34 -0.70
CA ASN A 240 18.78 -11.42 -0.87
C ASN A 240 19.98 -12.18 -1.43
N LEU A 241 20.28 -11.98 -2.71
CA LEU A 241 21.37 -12.68 -3.39
C LEU A 241 22.75 -12.18 -2.98
N THR A 242 22.84 -10.93 -2.51
CA THR A 242 24.12 -10.35 -2.05
C THR A 242 24.67 -11.09 -0.84
N VAL A 243 23.80 -11.51 0.07
CA VAL A 243 24.16 -12.25 1.29
C VAL A 243 23.77 -13.74 1.22
N ASN A 244 23.36 -14.22 0.04
CA ASN A 244 22.94 -15.59 -0.20
C ASN A 244 21.87 -16.09 0.80
N TRP A 245 20.78 -15.31 0.95
CA TRP A 245 19.72 -15.60 1.89
C TRP A 245 18.34 -15.66 1.20
N VAL A 246 17.49 -16.53 1.71
CA VAL A 246 16.07 -16.63 1.34
C VAL A 246 15.23 -16.81 2.59
N SER A 247 14.09 -16.14 2.66
CA SER A 247 13.15 -16.26 3.77
C SER A 247 12.63 -17.71 3.88
N PRO A 248 12.58 -18.29 5.08
CA PRO A 248 11.88 -19.56 5.30
C PRO A 248 10.36 -19.40 5.29
N LEU A 249 9.84 -18.17 5.32
CA LEU A 249 8.42 -17.86 5.52
C LEU A 249 7.65 -17.77 4.20
N PHE A 250 6.34 -18.06 4.30
CA PHE A 250 5.31 -17.66 3.35
C PHE A 250 4.38 -16.69 4.09
N MET A 251 4.49 -15.42 3.81
CA MET A 251 3.73 -14.40 4.52
C MET A 251 2.39 -14.15 3.82
N GLY A 252 1.27 -14.53 4.45
CA GLY A 252 -0.06 -14.36 3.88
C GLY A 252 -0.38 -12.91 3.49
N LEU A 253 0.09 -11.95 4.28
CA LEU A 253 -0.05 -10.51 4.00
C LEU A 253 0.59 -10.09 2.67
N ASN A 254 1.69 -10.73 2.28
CA ASN A 254 2.39 -10.47 1.02
C ASN A 254 1.91 -11.37 -0.13
N GLN A 255 1.35 -12.56 0.15
CA GLN A 255 0.80 -13.44 -0.89
C GLN A 255 -0.56 -12.95 -1.41
N ALA A 256 -1.44 -12.45 -0.53
CA ALA A 256 -2.77 -12.02 -0.92
C ALA A 256 -2.76 -10.89 -1.99
N PRO A 257 -1.94 -9.83 -1.88
CA PRO A 257 -1.86 -8.81 -2.92
C PRO A 257 -1.48 -9.34 -4.30
N VAL A 258 -0.57 -10.33 -4.37
CA VAL A 258 -0.17 -10.94 -5.65
C VAL A 258 -1.39 -11.52 -6.36
N THR A 259 -2.16 -12.36 -5.68
CA THR A 259 -3.33 -13.03 -6.27
C THR A 259 -4.40 -12.02 -6.66
N VAL A 260 -4.75 -11.10 -5.75
CA VAL A 260 -5.82 -10.13 -5.94
C VAL A 260 -5.49 -9.13 -7.06
N MET A 261 -4.26 -8.60 -7.08
CA MET A 261 -3.89 -7.59 -8.08
C MET A 261 -3.69 -8.21 -9.47
N ILE A 262 -3.20 -9.43 -9.58
CA ILE A 262 -3.17 -10.15 -10.86
C ILE A 262 -4.59 -10.42 -11.36
N GLU A 263 -5.54 -10.82 -10.49
CA GLU A 263 -6.92 -11.01 -10.91
C GLU A 263 -7.59 -9.69 -11.31
N ASN A 264 -7.31 -8.62 -10.59
CA ASN A 264 -7.78 -7.29 -10.98
C ASN A 264 -7.21 -6.86 -12.34
N TYR A 265 -5.93 -7.12 -12.61
CA TYR A 265 -5.33 -6.88 -13.93
C TYR A 265 -6.02 -7.69 -15.05
N ARG A 266 -6.37 -8.96 -14.78
CA ARG A 266 -6.95 -9.87 -15.78
C ARG A 266 -8.44 -9.59 -16.05
N THR A 267 -9.22 -9.31 -15.02
CA THR A 267 -10.69 -9.32 -15.11
C THR A 267 -11.38 -8.14 -14.42
N ASN A 268 -10.66 -7.33 -13.67
CA ASN A 268 -11.19 -6.30 -12.77
C ASN A 268 -12.16 -6.85 -11.70
N LEU A 269 -12.10 -8.14 -11.36
CA LEU A 269 -13.13 -8.80 -10.55
C LEU A 269 -13.34 -8.13 -9.20
N LEU A 270 -12.27 -8.00 -8.39
CA LEU A 270 -12.40 -7.46 -7.03
C LEU A 270 -12.73 -5.95 -7.07
N TRP A 271 -12.15 -5.22 -8.03
CA TRP A 271 -12.48 -3.83 -8.26
C TRP A 271 -13.95 -3.64 -8.62
N ASN A 272 -14.50 -4.44 -9.55
CA ASN A 272 -15.90 -4.35 -9.92
C ASN A 272 -16.82 -4.69 -8.75
N LEU A 273 -16.52 -5.73 -7.98
CA LEU A 273 -17.30 -6.11 -6.80
C LEU A 273 -17.31 -5.01 -5.74
N PHE A 274 -16.14 -4.53 -5.34
CA PHE A 274 -16.03 -3.49 -4.31
C PHE A 274 -16.65 -2.17 -4.75
N MET A 275 -16.31 -1.68 -5.93
CA MET A 275 -16.77 -0.41 -6.47
C MET A 275 -18.28 -0.39 -6.81
N SER A 276 -18.91 -1.56 -6.99
CA SER A 276 -20.36 -1.64 -7.22
C SER A 276 -21.19 -1.48 -5.94
N HIS A 277 -20.58 -1.60 -4.76
CA HIS A 277 -21.32 -1.48 -3.50
C HIS A 277 -21.86 -0.05 -3.29
N PRO A 278 -23.16 0.11 -2.94
CA PRO A 278 -23.74 1.45 -2.83
C PRO A 278 -23.06 2.36 -1.80
N ASP A 279 -22.60 1.81 -0.68
CA ASP A 279 -21.91 2.61 0.35
C ASP A 279 -20.54 3.09 -0.13
N VAL A 280 -19.83 2.25 -0.92
CA VAL A 280 -18.56 2.63 -1.55
C VAL A 280 -18.77 3.80 -2.50
N GLN A 281 -19.75 3.70 -3.39
CA GLN A 281 -20.06 4.78 -4.34
C GLN A 281 -20.41 6.09 -3.63
N LYS A 282 -21.26 6.04 -2.61
CA LYS A 282 -21.62 7.20 -1.80
C LYS A 282 -20.40 7.80 -1.07
N GLY A 283 -19.55 6.96 -0.50
CA GLY A 283 -18.35 7.40 0.21
C GLY A 283 -17.35 8.12 -0.71
N ILE A 284 -17.10 7.55 -1.88
CA ILE A 284 -16.25 8.18 -2.90
C ILE A 284 -16.82 9.53 -3.34
N GLN A 285 -18.12 9.61 -3.64
CA GLN A 285 -18.77 10.86 -4.02
C GLN A 285 -18.65 11.94 -2.93
N LYS A 286 -18.82 11.57 -1.66
CA LYS A 286 -18.64 12.49 -0.54
C LYS A 286 -17.22 13.07 -0.49
N ILE A 287 -16.18 12.24 -0.64
CA ILE A 287 -14.79 12.68 -0.63
C ILE A 287 -14.51 13.60 -1.82
N GLN A 288 -14.95 13.22 -3.01
CA GLN A 288 -14.72 13.96 -4.24
C GLN A 288 -15.50 15.30 -4.29
N SER A 289 -16.57 15.43 -3.52
CA SER A 289 -17.35 16.68 -3.41
C SER A 289 -16.71 17.75 -2.51
N ILE A 290 -15.72 17.38 -1.71
CA ILE A 290 -15.01 18.33 -0.83
C ILE A 290 -14.03 19.16 -1.66
N LYS A 291 -14.20 20.47 -1.63
CA LYS A 291 -13.41 21.46 -2.39
C LYS A 291 -12.10 21.83 -1.67
#